data_f50780e5e4eca55438f804434bae76c3
#
_entry.id   f50780e5e4eca55438f804434bae76c3
#
_cell.length_a   1.000
_cell.length_b   1.000
_cell.length_c   1.000
_cell.angle_alpha   90.00
_cell.angle_beta   90.00
_cell.angle_gamma   90.00
#
_symmetry.space_group_name_H-M   'P 1'
#
loop_
_entity.id
_entity.type
_entity.pdbx_description
1 polymer ?
#
loop_
_entity_poly.entity_id
_entity_poly.type
_entity_poly.pdbx_seq_one_letter_code
_entity_poly.pdbx_strand_id
1 'polypeptide(L)'
;TLIFLPQLLKLFGCTENLKSYALTYGSIIAIGLPFSMIGITLNSIIRADGSPKYSMVTMVAGAILNTILDPIFIFVLHKGVEGAAIATVISQILTFVLNIAYVKRFKTIKITKDCLKLRVNVCKKIATLGISSFITQMSIVCVMTAENNLLGKYGAESKFGAEIPITVLGIVMKINQILNSIIIGIAAGSQPILGYNYGAKKFDRVKQTLKIVLGSSVIISTIAFILFQTIPDKLILIFGSGDENYMEFACLAFRTYLLLCIFNGVQIPSGIF
;
A
#
# COMPACT_ATOMS: atom_id res chain seq x y z
N THR A 1 -17.89 1.73 -9.62
CA THR A 1 -17.57 1.79 -8.16
C THR A 1 -18.64 2.58 -7.42
N LEU A 2 -18.99 3.81 -7.84
CA LEU A 2 -19.98 4.65 -7.12
C LEU A 2 -21.34 3.99 -6.95
N ILE A 3 -21.85 3.31 -7.97
CA ILE A 3 -23.16 2.63 -7.95
C ILE A 3 -23.19 1.48 -6.93
N PHE A 4 -22.09 0.76 -6.79
CA PHE A 4 -21.96 -0.39 -5.88
C PHE A 4 -21.38 -0.06 -4.52
N LEU A 5 -21.02 1.21 -4.27
CA LEU A 5 -20.39 1.64 -3.02
C LEU A 5 -21.18 1.28 -1.76
N PRO A 6 -22.53 1.50 -1.70
CA PRO A 6 -23.31 1.13 -0.52
C PRO A 6 -23.31 -0.39 -0.23
N GLN A 7 -23.33 -1.19 -1.31
CA GLN A 7 -23.30 -2.65 -1.21
C GLN A 7 -21.94 -3.17 -0.74
N LEU A 8 -20.85 -2.57 -1.26
CA LEU A 8 -19.48 -2.88 -0.84
C LEU A 8 -19.26 -2.53 0.64
N LEU A 9 -19.72 -1.38 1.11
CA LEU A 9 -19.59 -0.98 2.50
C LEU A 9 -20.34 -1.94 3.44
N LYS A 10 -21.51 -2.42 3.04
CA LYS A 10 -22.25 -3.45 3.79
C LYS A 10 -21.50 -4.78 3.84
N LEU A 11 -20.89 -5.18 2.72
CA LEU A 11 -20.07 -6.40 2.63
C LEU A 11 -18.85 -6.35 3.55
N PHE A 12 -18.23 -5.17 3.69
CA PHE A 12 -17.07 -4.93 4.56
C PHE A 12 -17.43 -4.72 6.03
N GLY A 13 -18.69 -4.91 6.41
CA GLY A 13 -19.13 -4.84 7.81
C GLY A 13 -19.29 -3.41 8.35
N CYS A 14 -19.53 -2.42 7.47
CA CYS A 14 -19.76 -1.05 7.89
C CYS A 14 -21.03 -0.95 8.74
N THR A 15 -20.93 -0.43 9.96
CA THR A 15 -22.08 -0.17 10.85
C THR A 15 -22.92 1.00 10.35
N GLU A 16 -24.21 1.02 10.67
CA GLU A 16 -25.12 2.10 10.25
C GLU A 16 -24.65 3.49 10.71
N ASN A 17 -24.00 3.59 11.88
CA ASN A 17 -23.48 4.85 12.40
C ASN A 17 -22.31 5.41 11.55
N LEU A 18 -21.50 4.55 10.95
CA LEU A 18 -20.36 4.93 10.12
C LEU A 18 -20.70 5.05 8.64
N LYS A 19 -21.86 4.55 8.24
CA LYS A 19 -22.28 4.43 6.83
C LYS A 19 -22.30 5.78 6.11
N SER A 20 -22.82 6.82 6.76
CA SER A 20 -22.89 8.17 6.17
C SER A 20 -21.48 8.71 5.87
N TYR A 21 -20.58 8.62 6.85
CA TYR A 21 -19.19 9.07 6.69
C TYR A 21 -18.45 8.24 5.65
N ALA A 22 -18.65 6.92 5.65
CA ALA A 22 -18.00 6.00 4.70
C ALA A 22 -18.49 6.23 3.26
N LEU A 23 -19.79 6.53 3.06
CA LEU A 23 -20.33 6.89 1.75
C LEU A 23 -19.75 8.21 1.25
N THR A 24 -19.72 9.23 2.08
CA THR A 24 -19.16 10.54 1.70
C THR A 24 -17.67 10.40 1.34
N TYR A 25 -16.89 9.79 2.21
CA TYR A 25 -15.47 9.53 1.98
C TYR A 25 -15.24 8.71 0.71
N GLY A 26 -15.93 7.58 0.60
CA GLY A 26 -15.77 6.65 -0.52
C GLY A 26 -16.19 7.24 -1.86
N SER A 27 -17.22 8.10 -1.90
CA SER A 27 -17.64 8.75 -3.14
C SER A 27 -16.61 9.76 -3.64
N ILE A 28 -16.01 10.54 -2.75
CA ILE A 28 -14.93 11.49 -3.10
C ILE A 28 -13.69 10.74 -3.58
N ILE A 29 -13.26 9.71 -2.84
CA ILE A 29 -12.11 8.87 -3.24
C ILE A 29 -12.37 8.19 -4.59
N ALA A 30 -13.60 7.74 -4.86
CA ALA A 30 -13.95 7.11 -6.14
C ALA A 30 -13.74 8.04 -7.35
N ILE A 31 -13.93 9.35 -7.18
CA ILE A 31 -13.59 10.35 -8.21
C ILE A 31 -12.08 10.43 -8.41
N GLY A 32 -11.30 10.27 -7.36
CA GLY A 32 -9.81 10.25 -7.40
C GLY A 32 -9.20 9.02 -8.03
N LEU A 33 -9.91 7.86 -8.05
CA LEU A 33 -9.37 6.59 -8.52
C LEU A 33 -8.75 6.62 -9.92
N PRO A 34 -9.36 7.23 -10.95
CA PRO A 34 -8.75 7.29 -12.29
C PRO A 34 -7.39 8.01 -12.27
N PHE A 35 -7.29 9.12 -11.55
CA PHE A 35 -6.04 9.89 -11.44
C PHE A 35 -4.98 9.10 -10.70
N SER A 36 -5.35 8.43 -9.61
CA SER A 36 -4.46 7.56 -8.84
C SER A 36 -3.95 6.39 -9.67
N MET A 37 -4.82 5.66 -10.38
CA MET A 37 -4.45 4.50 -11.20
C MET A 37 -3.48 4.89 -12.33
N ILE A 38 -3.79 5.95 -13.06
CA ILE A 38 -2.91 6.45 -14.13
C ILE A 38 -1.61 6.97 -13.53
N GLY A 39 -1.67 7.69 -12.40
CA GLY A 39 -0.52 8.22 -11.71
C GLY A 39 0.48 7.12 -11.29
N ILE A 40 0.01 6.05 -10.67
CA ILE A 40 0.84 4.90 -10.24
C ILE A 40 1.44 4.18 -11.46
N THR A 41 0.65 3.98 -12.52
CA THR A 41 1.11 3.33 -13.74
C THR A 41 2.21 4.14 -14.41
N LEU A 42 1.99 5.44 -14.61
CA LEU A 42 2.99 6.34 -15.19
C LEU A 42 4.26 6.41 -14.32
N ASN A 43 4.12 6.43 -13.00
CA ASN A 43 5.25 6.43 -12.09
C ASN A 43 6.15 5.20 -12.28
N SER A 44 5.56 4.02 -12.50
CA SER A 44 6.30 2.79 -12.80
C SER A 44 7.00 2.87 -14.18
N ILE A 45 6.32 3.44 -15.17
CA ILE A 45 6.91 3.65 -16.52
C ILE A 45 8.07 4.66 -16.46
N ILE A 46 7.95 5.74 -15.69
CA ILE A 46 9.01 6.75 -15.50
C ILE A 46 10.26 6.12 -14.88
N ARG A 47 10.09 5.20 -13.92
CA ARG A 47 11.21 4.42 -13.35
C ARG A 47 11.89 3.57 -14.42
N ALA A 48 11.09 2.87 -15.22
CA ALA A 48 11.59 2.03 -16.32
C ALA A 48 12.28 2.84 -17.42
N ASP A 49 11.85 4.10 -17.66
CA ASP A 49 12.48 5.05 -18.59
C ASP A 49 13.83 5.60 -18.08
N GLY A 50 14.34 5.10 -16.95
CA GLY A 50 15.63 5.48 -16.38
C GLY A 50 15.62 6.79 -15.57
N SER A 51 14.46 7.21 -15.09
CA SER A 51 14.32 8.42 -14.26
C SER A 51 13.71 8.15 -12.88
N PRO A 52 14.30 7.24 -12.06
CA PRO A 52 13.76 6.90 -10.74
C PRO A 52 13.75 8.10 -9.78
N LYS A 53 14.68 9.04 -9.90
CA LYS A 53 14.68 10.27 -9.10
C LYS A 53 13.44 11.12 -9.34
N TYR A 54 13.01 11.28 -10.61
CA TYR A 54 11.80 12.03 -10.93
C TYR A 54 10.55 11.32 -10.36
N SER A 55 10.46 10.01 -10.54
CA SER A 55 9.41 9.17 -9.97
C SER A 55 9.30 9.35 -8.44
N MET A 56 10.43 9.34 -7.75
CA MET A 56 10.48 9.60 -6.30
C MET A 56 9.96 11.00 -5.95
N VAL A 57 10.44 12.04 -6.65
CA VAL A 57 10.04 13.43 -6.39
C VAL A 57 8.52 13.61 -6.56
N THR A 58 7.92 13.04 -7.60
CA THR A 58 6.47 13.16 -7.82
C THR A 58 5.65 12.48 -6.73
N MET A 59 6.08 11.31 -6.23
CA MET A 59 5.41 10.61 -5.12
C MET A 59 5.57 11.38 -3.81
N VAL A 60 6.78 11.84 -3.51
CA VAL A 60 7.07 12.61 -2.29
C VAL A 60 6.31 13.94 -2.30
N ALA A 61 6.24 14.63 -3.44
CA ALA A 61 5.47 15.88 -3.57
C ALA A 61 3.97 15.65 -3.27
N GLY A 62 3.39 14.56 -3.80
CA GLY A 62 2.02 14.17 -3.49
C GLY A 62 1.81 13.87 -2.01
N ALA A 63 2.72 13.11 -1.40
CA ALA A 63 2.65 12.77 0.02
C ALA A 63 2.78 14.00 0.92
N ILE A 64 3.72 14.90 0.64
CA ILE A 64 3.89 16.16 1.38
C ILE A 64 2.64 17.03 1.26
N LEU A 65 2.11 17.18 0.04
CA LEU A 65 0.89 17.96 -0.16
C LEU A 65 -0.27 17.37 0.63
N ASN A 66 -0.45 16.05 0.63
CA ASN A 66 -1.48 15.39 1.43
C ASN A 66 -1.31 15.68 2.93
N THR A 67 -0.09 15.50 3.45
CA THR A 67 0.23 15.76 4.87
C THR A 67 -0.04 17.21 5.29
N ILE A 68 0.13 18.17 4.38
CA ILE A 68 -0.16 19.60 4.64
C ILE A 68 -1.66 19.86 4.54
N LEU A 69 -2.33 19.31 3.53
CA LEU A 69 -3.75 19.57 3.29
C LEU A 69 -4.66 18.87 4.29
N ASP A 70 -4.31 17.69 4.79
CA ASP A 70 -5.12 16.95 5.76
C ASP A 70 -5.46 17.80 6.99
N PRO A 71 -4.49 18.39 7.75
CA PRO A 71 -4.81 19.25 8.88
C PRO A 71 -5.62 20.48 8.49
N ILE A 72 -5.35 21.09 7.33
CA ILE A 72 -6.05 22.27 6.88
C ILE A 72 -7.54 21.95 6.61
N PHE A 73 -7.83 20.90 5.88
CA PHE A 73 -9.20 20.53 5.57
C PHE A 73 -9.96 19.97 6.78
N ILE A 74 -9.28 19.22 7.64
CA ILE A 74 -9.90 18.59 8.82
C ILE A 74 -10.16 19.61 9.91
N PHE A 75 -9.14 20.41 10.30
CA PHE A 75 -9.20 21.26 11.48
C PHE A 75 -9.52 22.72 11.17
N VAL A 76 -8.90 23.32 10.11
CA VAL A 76 -9.10 24.73 9.81
C VAL A 76 -10.43 24.94 9.07
N LEU A 77 -10.74 24.08 8.08
CA LEU A 77 -12.00 24.16 7.32
C LEU A 77 -13.14 23.35 7.95
N HIS A 78 -12.89 22.67 9.07
CA HIS A 78 -13.86 21.88 9.83
C HIS A 78 -14.64 20.84 9.00
N LYS A 79 -14.03 20.31 7.92
CA LYS A 79 -14.68 19.33 7.02
C LYS A 79 -14.52 17.87 7.51
N GLY A 80 -13.78 17.62 8.60
CA GLY A 80 -13.63 16.28 9.17
C GLY A 80 -13.19 15.23 8.12
N VAL A 81 -13.94 14.13 8.06
CA VAL A 81 -13.65 13.00 7.17
C VAL A 81 -13.75 13.36 5.68
N GLU A 82 -14.68 14.24 5.32
CA GLU A 82 -14.80 14.77 3.95
C GLU A 82 -13.55 15.53 3.54
N GLY A 83 -13.01 16.35 4.45
CA GLY A 83 -11.78 17.10 4.24
C GLY A 83 -10.58 16.21 3.94
N ALA A 84 -10.41 15.12 4.68
CA ALA A 84 -9.35 14.13 4.43
C ALA A 84 -9.48 13.48 3.04
N ALA A 85 -10.70 13.15 2.61
CA ALA A 85 -10.93 12.60 1.27
C ALA A 85 -10.54 13.60 0.18
N ILE A 86 -10.94 14.87 0.31
CA ILE A 86 -10.62 15.94 -0.64
C ILE A 86 -9.10 16.16 -0.72
N ALA A 87 -8.41 16.26 0.41
CA ALA A 87 -6.96 16.41 0.47
C ALA A 87 -6.23 15.26 -0.24
N THR A 88 -6.71 14.03 -0.04
CA THR A 88 -6.19 12.84 -0.72
C THR A 88 -6.36 12.94 -2.24
N VAL A 89 -7.54 13.30 -2.72
CA VAL A 89 -7.81 13.42 -4.18
C VAL A 89 -6.97 14.54 -4.80
N ILE A 90 -6.83 15.68 -4.15
CA ILE A 90 -5.99 16.78 -4.64
C ILE A 90 -4.53 16.32 -4.78
N SER A 91 -4.02 15.58 -3.81
CA SER A 91 -2.65 15.05 -3.82
C SER A 91 -2.43 13.99 -4.91
N GLN A 92 -3.44 13.15 -5.17
CA GLN A 92 -3.43 12.21 -6.28
C GLN A 92 -3.43 12.93 -7.64
N ILE A 93 -4.22 14.00 -7.78
CA ILE A 93 -4.26 14.84 -8.99
C ILE A 93 -2.90 15.53 -9.21
N LEU A 94 -2.26 16.06 -8.16
CA LEU A 94 -0.91 16.62 -8.28
C LEU A 94 0.08 15.59 -8.80
N THR A 95 0.12 14.42 -8.20
CA THR A 95 1.01 13.33 -8.63
C THR A 95 0.75 12.93 -10.08
N PHE A 96 -0.52 12.81 -10.48
CA PHE A 96 -0.94 12.54 -11.85
C PHE A 96 -0.45 13.62 -12.82
N VAL A 97 -0.66 14.91 -12.51
CA VAL A 97 -0.23 16.05 -13.37
C VAL A 97 1.30 16.06 -13.53
N LEU A 98 2.05 15.87 -12.45
CA LEU A 98 3.51 15.81 -12.51
C LEU A 98 3.99 14.62 -13.35
N ASN A 99 3.36 13.46 -13.22
CA ASN A 99 3.70 12.29 -14.02
C ASN A 99 3.34 12.48 -15.50
N ILE A 100 2.20 13.11 -15.83
CA ILE A 100 1.85 13.46 -17.21
C ILE A 100 2.83 14.47 -17.80
N ALA A 101 3.27 15.45 -17.02
CA ALA A 101 4.26 16.43 -17.50
C ALA A 101 5.57 15.75 -17.93
N TYR A 102 5.94 14.64 -17.29
CA TYR A 102 7.10 13.84 -17.68
C TYR A 102 6.93 13.11 -19.02
N VAL A 103 5.70 12.78 -19.41
CA VAL A 103 5.41 12.07 -20.67
C VAL A 103 6.04 12.78 -21.88
N LYS A 104 6.10 14.10 -21.86
CA LYS A 104 6.77 14.92 -22.89
C LYS A 104 8.30 14.80 -22.87
N ARG A 105 8.87 14.21 -21.82
CA ARG A 105 10.32 14.11 -21.58
C ARG A 105 10.82 12.67 -21.58
N PHE A 106 10.01 11.71 -22.05
CA PHE A 106 10.47 10.32 -22.19
C PHE A 106 11.76 10.22 -22.99
N LYS A 107 12.72 9.44 -22.47
CA LYS A 107 14.06 9.28 -23.04
C LYS A 107 14.13 8.11 -24.02
N THR A 108 13.46 7.02 -23.66
CA THR A 108 13.53 5.75 -24.39
C THR A 108 12.28 5.47 -25.20
N ILE A 109 11.14 6.06 -24.83
CA ILE A 109 9.83 5.79 -25.43
C ILE A 109 9.39 7.01 -26.24
N LYS A 110 9.20 6.82 -27.56
CA LYS A 110 8.55 7.84 -28.41
C LYS A 110 7.06 7.54 -28.49
N ILE A 111 6.26 8.45 -27.93
CA ILE A 111 4.79 8.32 -28.03
C ILE A 111 4.35 8.76 -29.41
N THR A 112 3.86 7.81 -30.20
CA THR A 112 3.24 8.03 -31.51
C THR A 112 1.74 7.87 -31.41
N LYS A 113 0.98 8.39 -32.37
CA LYS A 113 -0.48 8.19 -32.43
C LYS A 113 -0.90 6.72 -32.45
N ASP A 114 -0.02 5.84 -32.92
CA ASP A 114 -0.25 4.39 -32.93
C ASP A 114 -0.20 3.75 -31.54
N CYS A 115 0.47 4.39 -30.57
CA CYS A 115 0.47 3.95 -29.17
C CYS A 115 -0.91 4.11 -28.50
N LEU A 116 -1.76 5.01 -29.01
CA LEU A 116 -3.11 5.22 -28.50
C LEU A 116 -4.13 4.20 -29.01
N LYS A 117 -3.77 3.39 -30.00
CA LYS A 117 -4.67 2.35 -30.53
C LYS A 117 -4.68 1.15 -29.58
N LEU A 118 -5.87 0.78 -29.11
CA LEU A 118 -6.06 -0.43 -28.34
C LEU A 118 -5.77 -1.66 -29.19
N ARG A 119 -4.76 -2.43 -28.81
CA ARG A 119 -4.40 -3.70 -29.44
C ARG A 119 -4.79 -4.86 -28.54
N VAL A 120 -5.76 -5.67 -28.97
CA VAL A 120 -6.30 -6.79 -28.18
C VAL A 120 -5.20 -7.73 -27.66
N ASN A 121 -4.20 -8.03 -28.48
CA ASN A 121 -3.08 -8.89 -28.08
C ASN A 121 -2.25 -8.30 -26.95
N VAL A 122 -2.08 -6.96 -26.92
CA VAL A 122 -1.36 -6.26 -25.83
C VAL A 122 -2.23 -6.26 -24.58
N CYS A 123 -3.51 -5.93 -24.71
CA CYS A 123 -4.45 -5.98 -23.59
C CYS A 123 -4.53 -7.36 -22.95
N LYS A 124 -4.56 -8.44 -23.78
CA LYS A 124 -4.55 -9.82 -23.27
C LYS A 124 -3.29 -10.13 -22.46
N LYS A 125 -2.10 -9.72 -22.93
CA LYS A 125 -0.84 -9.90 -22.19
C LYS A 125 -0.86 -9.13 -20.86
N ILE A 126 -1.31 -7.88 -20.87
CA ILE A 126 -1.42 -7.07 -19.65
C ILE A 126 -2.39 -7.73 -18.67
N ALA A 127 -3.56 -8.18 -19.14
CA ALA A 127 -4.54 -8.86 -18.31
C ALA A 127 -3.98 -10.15 -17.68
N THR A 128 -3.27 -10.96 -18.46
CA THR A 128 -2.67 -12.21 -17.98
C THR A 128 -1.65 -11.95 -16.86
N LEU A 129 -0.82 -10.93 -16.99
CA LEU A 129 0.13 -10.53 -15.94
C LEU A 129 -0.59 -9.93 -14.73
N GLY A 130 -1.64 -9.15 -14.98
CA GLY A 130 -2.43 -8.49 -13.94
C GLY A 130 -3.27 -9.44 -13.07
N ILE A 131 -3.69 -10.59 -13.62
CA ILE A 131 -4.48 -11.60 -12.87
C ILE A 131 -3.75 -12.07 -11.61
N SER A 132 -2.45 -12.32 -11.69
CA SER A 132 -1.66 -12.74 -10.51
C SER A 132 -1.71 -11.69 -9.40
N SER A 133 -1.49 -10.43 -9.73
CA SER A 133 -1.57 -9.32 -8.78
C SER A 133 -2.99 -9.11 -8.25
N PHE A 134 -4.01 -9.29 -9.10
CA PHE A 134 -5.41 -9.21 -8.69
C PHE A 134 -5.77 -10.29 -7.66
N ILE A 135 -5.40 -11.55 -7.91
CA ILE A 135 -5.64 -12.66 -6.98
C ILE A 135 -4.95 -12.39 -5.64
N THR A 136 -3.70 -11.92 -5.66
CA THR A 136 -2.97 -11.56 -4.44
C THR A 136 -3.71 -10.48 -3.65
N GLN A 137 -4.16 -9.41 -4.31
CA GLN A 137 -4.90 -8.32 -3.65
C GLN A 137 -6.26 -8.78 -3.10
N MET A 138 -6.98 -9.61 -3.86
CA MET A 138 -8.25 -10.19 -3.40
C MET A 138 -8.04 -11.10 -2.19
N SER A 139 -6.98 -11.90 -2.16
CA SER A 139 -6.64 -12.75 -1.02
C SER A 139 -6.39 -11.91 0.24
N ILE A 140 -5.65 -10.81 0.12
CA ILE A 140 -5.43 -9.88 1.25
C ILE A 140 -6.75 -9.35 1.79
N VAL A 141 -7.65 -8.90 0.92
CA VAL A 141 -8.98 -8.38 1.33
C VAL A 141 -9.80 -9.45 2.02
N CYS A 142 -9.82 -10.68 1.48
CA CYS A 142 -10.54 -11.81 2.09
C CYS A 142 -9.99 -12.15 3.48
N VAL A 143 -8.67 -12.19 3.63
CA VAL A 143 -8.01 -12.45 4.91
C VAL A 143 -8.35 -11.36 5.92
N MET A 144 -8.19 -10.08 5.56
CA MET A 144 -8.53 -8.95 6.44
C MET A 144 -10.00 -8.96 6.88
N THR A 145 -10.92 -9.30 5.96
CA THR A 145 -12.35 -9.40 6.29
C THR A 145 -12.62 -10.56 7.25
N ALA A 146 -11.98 -11.71 7.03
CA ALA A 146 -12.10 -12.86 7.92
C ALA A 146 -11.52 -12.56 9.31
N GLU A 147 -10.34 -11.94 9.37
CA GLU A 147 -9.70 -11.55 10.64
C GLU A 147 -10.57 -10.59 11.44
N ASN A 148 -11.11 -9.54 10.82
CA ASN A 148 -11.99 -8.59 11.51
C ASN A 148 -13.25 -9.26 12.07
N ASN A 149 -13.88 -10.15 11.28
CA ASN A 149 -15.08 -10.86 11.73
C ASN A 149 -14.79 -11.86 12.88
N LEU A 150 -13.68 -12.59 12.78
CA LEU A 150 -13.26 -13.54 13.81
C LEU A 150 -12.87 -12.82 15.10
N LEU A 151 -12.10 -11.74 15.01
CA LEU A 151 -11.71 -10.95 16.17
C LEU A 151 -12.92 -10.28 16.84
N GLY A 152 -13.88 -9.78 16.07
CA GLY A 152 -15.12 -9.24 16.62
C GLY A 152 -15.93 -10.29 17.37
N LYS A 153 -16.06 -11.50 16.80
CA LYS A 153 -16.83 -12.59 17.40
C LYS A 153 -16.15 -13.15 18.66
N TYR A 154 -14.92 -13.64 18.50
CA TYR A 154 -14.20 -14.28 19.62
C TYR A 154 -13.67 -13.27 20.64
N GLY A 155 -13.40 -12.03 20.21
CA GLY A 155 -13.07 -10.94 21.12
C GLY A 155 -14.20 -10.67 22.12
N ALA A 156 -15.45 -10.63 21.64
CA ALA A 156 -16.62 -10.42 22.49
C ALA A 156 -16.79 -11.51 23.57
N GLU A 157 -16.35 -12.73 23.28
CA GLU A 157 -16.42 -13.87 24.20
C GLU A 157 -15.20 -13.94 25.15
N SER A 158 -14.19 -13.11 24.91
CA SER A 158 -12.92 -13.06 25.69
C SER A 158 -12.93 -11.97 26.76
N LYS A 159 -11.95 -12.02 27.67
CA LYS A 159 -11.72 -10.96 28.66
C LYS A 159 -11.38 -9.58 28.04
N PHE A 160 -11.01 -9.55 26.75
CA PHE A 160 -10.58 -8.33 26.05
C PHE A 160 -11.76 -7.57 25.39
N GLY A 161 -12.93 -8.18 25.25
CA GLY A 161 -14.06 -7.59 24.52
C GLY A 161 -13.83 -7.52 23.00
N ALA A 162 -14.80 -7.02 22.25
CA ALA A 162 -14.74 -6.97 20.79
C ALA A 162 -13.86 -5.81 20.26
N GLU A 163 -13.78 -4.71 20.99
CA GLU A 163 -13.16 -3.47 20.50
C GLU A 163 -11.61 -3.50 20.57
N ILE A 164 -11.05 -4.03 21.67
CA ILE A 164 -9.59 -4.07 21.87
C ILE A 164 -8.90 -4.88 20.77
N PRO A 165 -9.33 -6.13 20.45
CA PRO A 165 -8.66 -6.93 19.42
C PRO A 165 -8.67 -6.27 18.03
N ILE A 166 -9.77 -5.64 17.64
CA ILE A 166 -9.91 -4.97 16.33
C ILE A 166 -9.00 -3.74 16.27
N THR A 167 -8.97 -2.93 17.32
CA THR A 167 -8.14 -1.73 17.39
C THR A 167 -6.65 -2.08 17.36
N VAL A 168 -6.25 -3.06 18.16
CA VAL A 168 -4.87 -3.54 18.21
C VAL A 168 -4.43 -4.13 16.87
N LEU A 169 -5.27 -4.96 16.22
CA LEU A 169 -4.96 -5.49 14.89
C LEU A 169 -4.71 -4.36 13.90
N GLY A 170 -5.53 -3.31 13.92
CA GLY A 170 -5.33 -2.14 13.07
C GLY A 170 -3.94 -1.49 13.25
N ILE A 171 -3.42 -1.43 14.47
CA ILE A 171 -2.09 -0.90 14.76
C ILE A 171 -1.00 -1.86 14.27
N VAL A 172 -1.12 -3.15 14.58
CA VAL A 172 -0.17 -4.19 14.13
C VAL A 172 -0.06 -4.20 12.60
N MET A 173 -1.20 -4.11 11.90
CA MET A 173 -1.23 -4.02 10.44
C MET A 173 -0.55 -2.77 9.91
N LYS A 174 -0.72 -1.60 10.53
CA LYS A 174 -0.03 -0.37 10.13
C LYS A 174 1.48 -0.50 10.26
N ILE A 175 1.96 -1.09 11.33
CA ILE A 175 3.40 -1.33 11.53
C ILE A 175 3.94 -2.33 10.52
N ASN A 176 3.22 -3.43 10.27
CA ASN A 176 3.57 -4.38 9.22
C ASN A 176 3.59 -3.72 7.83
N GLN A 177 2.65 -2.81 7.56
CA GLN A 177 2.61 -2.04 6.31
C GLN A 177 3.85 -1.17 6.13
N ILE A 178 4.37 -0.55 7.20
CA ILE A 178 5.61 0.23 7.15
C ILE A 178 6.79 -0.67 6.75
N LEU A 179 6.93 -1.84 7.40
CA LEU A 179 7.96 -2.82 7.06
C LEU A 179 7.85 -3.25 5.58
N ASN A 180 6.67 -3.66 5.17
CA ASN A 180 6.41 -4.10 3.79
C ASN A 180 6.71 -2.99 2.77
N SER A 181 6.39 -1.73 3.09
CA SER A 181 6.68 -0.59 2.21
C SER A 181 8.17 -0.38 1.97
N ILE A 182 9.01 -0.61 2.99
CA ILE A 182 10.47 -0.55 2.85
C ILE A 182 10.95 -1.66 1.91
N ILE A 183 10.48 -2.90 2.11
CA ILE A 183 10.86 -4.05 1.29
C ILE A 183 10.42 -3.87 -0.17
N ILE A 184 9.16 -3.44 -0.37
CA ILE A 184 8.61 -3.12 -1.70
C ILE A 184 9.42 -2.02 -2.38
N GLY A 185 9.84 -0.99 -1.62
CA GLY A 185 10.67 0.09 -2.13
C GLY A 185 12.01 -0.40 -2.68
N ILE A 186 12.69 -1.28 -1.97
CA ILE A 186 13.95 -1.90 -2.39
C ILE A 186 13.73 -2.75 -3.65
N ALA A 187 12.72 -3.62 -3.64
CA ALA A 187 12.42 -4.51 -4.76
C ALA A 187 12.00 -3.72 -6.01
N ALA A 188 11.07 -2.78 -5.89
CA ALA A 188 10.63 -1.94 -7.00
C ALA A 188 11.73 -1.02 -7.54
N GLY A 189 12.62 -0.53 -6.67
CA GLY A 189 13.78 0.27 -7.08
C GLY A 189 14.81 -0.52 -7.90
N SER A 190 14.89 -1.82 -7.69
CA SER A 190 15.82 -2.72 -8.41
C SER A 190 15.27 -3.23 -9.75
N GLN A 191 13.96 -3.16 -9.98
CA GLN A 191 13.33 -3.63 -11.23
C GLN A 191 13.98 -3.09 -12.51
N PRO A 192 14.27 -1.77 -12.66
CA PRO A 192 14.92 -1.26 -13.87
C PRO A 192 16.30 -1.85 -14.09
N ILE A 193 17.06 -2.09 -13.02
CA ILE A 193 18.42 -2.67 -13.08
C ILE A 193 18.33 -4.10 -13.60
N LEU A 194 17.38 -4.87 -13.09
CA LEU A 194 17.15 -6.25 -13.51
C LEU A 194 16.68 -6.34 -14.95
N GLY A 195 15.66 -5.55 -15.30
CA GLY A 195 15.11 -5.53 -16.66
C GLY A 195 16.18 -5.17 -17.70
N TYR A 196 17.01 -4.17 -17.42
CA TYR A 196 18.12 -3.77 -18.29
C TYR A 196 19.16 -4.90 -18.47
N ASN A 197 19.63 -5.47 -17.35
CA ASN A 197 20.66 -6.52 -17.41
C ASN A 197 20.10 -7.83 -18.02
N TYR A 198 18.84 -8.15 -17.76
CA TYR A 198 18.17 -9.29 -18.38
C TYR A 198 18.04 -9.12 -19.89
N GLY A 199 17.58 -7.95 -20.36
CA GLY A 199 17.52 -7.64 -21.80
C GLY A 199 18.89 -7.65 -22.48
N ALA A 200 19.95 -7.25 -21.76
CA ALA A 200 21.34 -7.31 -22.21
C ALA A 200 21.97 -8.71 -22.08
N LYS A 201 21.21 -9.75 -21.66
CA LYS A 201 21.67 -11.14 -21.42
C LYS A 201 22.81 -11.25 -20.39
N LYS A 202 22.98 -10.27 -19.50
CA LYS A 202 24.00 -10.25 -18.43
C LYS A 202 23.44 -10.94 -17.17
N PHE A 203 23.20 -12.26 -17.26
CA PHE A 203 22.55 -13.03 -16.21
C PHE A 203 23.29 -13.06 -14.87
N ASP A 204 24.60 -12.95 -14.87
CA ASP A 204 25.38 -12.88 -13.62
C ASP A 204 25.08 -11.60 -12.83
N ARG A 205 24.90 -10.48 -13.51
CA ARG A 205 24.48 -9.22 -12.86
C ARG A 205 23.04 -9.30 -12.35
N VAL A 206 22.17 -9.98 -13.09
CA VAL A 206 20.78 -10.24 -12.63
C VAL A 206 20.79 -11.04 -11.33
N LYS A 207 21.54 -12.17 -11.30
CA LYS A 207 21.69 -13.00 -10.08
C LYS A 207 22.30 -12.21 -8.91
N GLN A 208 23.33 -11.41 -9.17
CA GLN A 208 23.97 -10.58 -8.14
C GLN A 208 22.98 -9.55 -7.58
N THR A 209 22.25 -8.85 -8.44
CA THR A 209 21.25 -7.86 -8.02
C THR A 209 20.15 -8.55 -7.19
N LEU A 210 19.63 -9.69 -7.65
CA LEU A 210 18.62 -10.46 -6.91
C LEU A 210 19.15 -10.88 -5.52
N LYS A 211 20.37 -11.39 -5.44
CA LYS A 211 21.00 -11.78 -4.16
C LYS A 211 21.12 -10.60 -3.19
N ILE A 212 21.49 -9.41 -3.69
CA ILE A 212 21.59 -8.20 -2.86
C ILE A 212 20.20 -7.78 -2.36
N VAL A 213 19.20 -7.77 -3.23
CA VAL A 213 17.82 -7.39 -2.88
C VAL A 213 17.24 -8.35 -1.85
N LEU A 214 17.34 -9.65 -2.07
CA LEU A 214 16.88 -10.65 -1.12
C LEU A 214 17.63 -10.54 0.22
N GLY A 215 18.95 -10.45 0.19
CA GLY A 215 19.78 -10.32 1.39
C GLY A 215 19.42 -9.08 2.21
N SER A 216 19.31 -7.90 1.58
CA SER A 216 18.93 -6.67 2.26
C SER A 216 17.52 -6.72 2.84
N SER A 217 16.57 -7.29 2.09
CA SER A 217 15.18 -7.45 2.55
C SER A 217 15.07 -8.40 3.74
N VAL A 218 15.80 -9.52 3.73
CA VAL A 218 15.84 -10.47 4.84
C VAL A 218 16.49 -9.84 6.08
N ILE A 219 17.58 -9.09 5.91
CA ILE A 219 18.22 -8.37 7.03
C ILE A 219 17.23 -7.40 7.68
N ILE A 220 16.55 -6.57 6.89
CA ILE A 220 15.56 -5.61 7.39
C ILE A 220 14.41 -6.32 8.10
N SER A 221 13.87 -7.39 7.51
CA SER A 221 12.80 -8.17 8.11
C SER A 221 13.23 -8.83 9.41
N THR A 222 14.49 -9.31 9.50
CA THR A 222 15.04 -9.91 10.72
C THR A 222 15.21 -8.87 11.82
N ILE A 223 15.71 -7.68 11.50
CA ILE A 223 15.79 -6.56 12.46
C ILE A 223 14.40 -6.22 12.98
N ALA A 224 13.43 -6.06 12.08
CA ALA A 224 12.05 -5.78 12.46
C ALA A 224 11.46 -6.89 13.35
N PHE A 225 11.68 -8.16 13.01
CA PHE A 225 11.27 -9.30 13.82
C PHE A 225 11.82 -9.22 15.24
N ILE A 226 13.14 -8.98 15.38
CA ILE A 226 13.77 -8.82 16.70
C ILE A 226 13.10 -7.71 17.49
N LEU A 227 12.85 -6.53 16.87
CA LEU A 227 12.18 -5.42 17.54
C LEU A 227 10.75 -5.79 17.96
N PHE A 228 9.98 -6.46 17.12
CA PHE A 228 8.60 -6.86 17.41
C PHE A 228 8.51 -7.91 18.53
N GLN A 229 9.52 -8.76 18.69
CA GLN A 229 9.57 -9.79 19.72
C GLN A 229 10.11 -9.26 21.06
N THR A 230 11.06 -8.31 21.03
CA THR A 230 11.76 -7.83 22.23
C THR A 230 11.12 -6.64 22.89
N ILE A 231 10.60 -5.67 22.10
CA ILE A 231 10.07 -4.39 22.62
C ILE A 231 8.68 -4.03 22.06
N PRO A 232 7.71 -4.96 22.00
CA PRO A 232 6.37 -4.68 21.47
C PRO A 232 5.65 -3.57 22.23
N ASP A 233 5.77 -3.54 23.55
CA ASP A 233 5.22 -2.54 24.46
C ASP A 233 5.63 -1.11 24.09
N LYS A 234 6.89 -0.85 23.79
CA LYS A 234 7.37 0.47 23.36
C LYS A 234 6.84 0.86 21.98
N LEU A 235 6.71 -0.09 21.08
CA LEU A 235 6.18 0.16 19.73
C LEU A 235 4.69 0.52 19.79
N ILE A 236 3.93 -0.13 20.66
CA ILE A 236 2.50 0.15 20.84
C ILE A 236 2.30 1.57 21.41
N LEU A 237 3.11 1.96 22.40
CA LEU A 237 3.04 3.29 23.03
C LEU A 237 3.21 4.46 22.05
N ILE A 238 3.86 4.24 20.90
CA ILE A 238 3.95 5.25 19.83
C ILE A 238 2.57 5.58 19.23
N PHE A 239 1.65 4.59 19.23
CA PHE A 239 0.32 4.73 18.65
C PHE A 239 -0.78 5.03 19.66
N GLY A 240 -0.48 4.90 20.94
CA GLY A 240 -1.39 5.19 22.04
C GLY A 240 -1.12 4.31 23.25
N SER A 241 -1.62 4.74 24.39
CA SER A 241 -1.66 3.97 25.63
C SER A 241 -3.08 3.56 25.92
N GLY A 242 -3.26 2.37 26.47
CA GLY A 242 -4.55 1.85 26.90
C GLY A 242 -4.45 1.26 28.31
N ASP A 243 -5.53 0.66 28.75
CA ASP A 243 -5.59 -0.10 30.01
C ASP A 243 -4.72 -1.38 29.95
N GLU A 244 -4.60 -2.07 31.06
CA GLU A 244 -3.76 -3.25 31.19
C GLU A 244 -4.16 -4.36 30.19
N ASN A 245 -5.46 -4.58 29.98
CA ASN A 245 -5.98 -5.56 29.01
C ASN A 245 -5.58 -5.22 27.56
N TYR A 246 -5.61 -3.93 27.22
CA TYR A 246 -5.16 -3.45 25.90
C TYR A 246 -3.68 -3.75 25.68
N MET A 247 -2.82 -3.42 26.64
CA MET A 247 -1.37 -3.65 26.53
C MET A 247 -1.03 -5.15 26.49
N GLU A 248 -1.71 -5.98 27.31
CA GLU A 248 -1.53 -7.42 27.31
C GLU A 248 -1.87 -8.02 25.92
N PHE A 249 -3.06 -7.68 25.40
CA PHE A 249 -3.48 -8.18 24.08
C PHE A 249 -2.57 -7.66 22.96
N ALA A 250 -2.16 -6.40 23.03
CA ALA A 250 -1.30 -5.81 22.03
C ALA A 250 0.07 -6.48 21.97
N CYS A 251 0.72 -6.74 23.11
CA CYS A 251 1.98 -7.51 23.16
C CYS A 251 1.81 -8.92 22.59
N LEU A 252 0.72 -9.60 22.91
CA LEU A 252 0.41 -10.93 22.37
C LEU A 252 0.23 -10.87 20.85
N ALA A 253 -0.57 -9.91 20.36
CA ALA A 253 -0.84 -9.74 18.94
C ALA A 253 0.45 -9.44 18.13
N PHE A 254 1.33 -8.56 18.64
CA PHE A 254 2.61 -8.30 18.00
C PHE A 254 3.47 -9.54 17.86
N ARG A 255 3.61 -10.29 18.95
CA ARG A 255 4.45 -11.49 18.96
C ARG A 255 3.91 -12.61 18.07
N THR A 256 2.58 -12.79 18.03
CA THR A 256 1.96 -13.88 17.26
C THR A 256 1.77 -13.50 15.80
N TYR A 257 1.18 -12.34 15.51
CA TYR A 257 0.88 -11.92 14.15
C TYR A 257 2.14 -11.65 13.32
N LEU A 258 3.15 -11.02 13.92
CA LEU A 258 4.39 -10.68 13.25
C LEU A 258 5.49 -11.75 13.38
N LEU A 259 5.15 -12.95 13.88
CA LEU A 259 6.10 -14.07 14.03
C LEU A 259 6.77 -14.44 12.70
N LEU A 260 6.02 -14.44 11.62
CA LEU A 260 6.48 -14.84 10.30
C LEU A 260 6.93 -13.68 9.40
N CYS A 261 7.07 -12.46 9.94
CA CYS A 261 7.43 -11.28 9.15
C CYS A 261 8.80 -11.39 8.44
N ILE A 262 9.70 -12.26 8.93
CA ILE A 262 10.98 -12.55 8.26
C ILE A 262 10.75 -13.08 6.84
N PHE A 263 9.73 -13.90 6.64
CA PHE A 263 9.42 -14.49 5.33
C PHE A 263 8.95 -13.44 4.32
N ASN A 264 8.41 -12.30 4.77
CA ASN A 264 8.08 -11.19 3.89
C ASN A 264 9.32 -10.66 3.15
N GLY A 265 10.50 -10.72 3.80
CA GLY A 265 11.78 -10.34 3.19
C GLY A 265 12.17 -11.20 1.99
N VAL A 266 11.65 -12.41 1.87
CA VAL A 266 11.85 -13.29 0.71
C VAL A 266 10.67 -13.25 -0.24
N GLN A 267 9.46 -13.35 0.29
CA GLN A 267 8.22 -13.46 -0.49
C GLN A 267 7.96 -12.22 -1.34
N ILE A 268 8.04 -11.03 -0.75
CA ILE A 268 7.72 -9.77 -1.46
C ILE A 268 8.70 -9.51 -2.62
N PRO A 269 10.02 -9.53 -2.43
CA PRO A 269 10.94 -9.37 -3.56
C PRO A 269 10.76 -10.45 -4.62
N SER A 270 10.61 -11.71 -4.23
CA SER A 270 10.41 -12.81 -5.18
C SER A 270 9.13 -12.69 -6.02
N GLY A 271 8.08 -12.07 -5.47
CA GLY A 271 6.83 -11.81 -6.20
C GLY A 271 6.92 -10.60 -7.15
N ILE A 272 7.87 -9.70 -6.93
CA ILE A 272 8.08 -8.49 -7.76
C ILE A 272 9.03 -8.78 -8.94
N PHE A 273 9.86 -9.80 -8.84
CA PHE A 273 10.77 -10.32 -9.87
C PHE A 273 10.10 -11.32 -10.79
#